data_63ddd1b0f53542c914d783e34fb83f23
#
_entry.id   63ddd1b0f53542c914d783e34fb83f23
#
_cell.length_a   1.000
_cell.length_b   1.000
_cell.length_c   1.000
_cell.angle_alpha   90.00
_cell.angle_beta   90.00
_cell.angle_gamma   90.00
#
_symmetry.space_group_name_H-M   'P 1'
#
loop_
_entity.id
_entity.type
_entity.pdbx_description
1 polymer ?
#
loop_
_entity_poly.entity_id
_entity_poly.type
_entity_poly.pdbx_seq_one_letter_code
_entity_poly.pdbx_strand_id
1 'polypeptide(L)'
;MTIRSTRHRCMTALFSLALGMAATMMPPSRLWAQEDASPAGFDAYMQLLAARARGEGVSEATIQAMTTGLTYNARVIQLDRSQPGASTTTTPPAYAPYRIKHVDAARIARGRAVYGNVAGDAGRIEARYGVPLPILLAIWGAETDYGAAKGGFDLAGSLATLAYEGRRRELFAAEFIALLKMVDRGVPKDRLKGSWAGAFGNPQFLPSVYLRIAQDGDGDGFADIWTSRVDTLSSIGAYFRDAGWKPGVPWGVPASVPDGFNRAGVASRLDSPVCPRVHARMSQWKTVAEWRALGVNAEGNIRDSELTTLIEPDGAGKPAFLLTGNYRVILDYNCSNYYALSVGLLANEIAR
;
A
#
# COMPACT_ATOMS: atom_id res chain seq x y z
N MET A 1 14.54 18.72 -29.52
CA MET A 1 13.92 19.47 -28.43
C MET A 1 13.48 18.44 -27.37
N THR A 2 14.37 18.16 -26.42
CA THR A 2 14.29 16.98 -25.53
C THR A 2 13.65 17.41 -24.21
N ILE A 3 12.41 16.99 -23.99
CA ILE A 3 11.69 17.25 -22.73
C ILE A 3 12.14 16.19 -21.72
N ARG A 4 12.95 16.59 -20.74
CA ARG A 4 13.26 15.80 -19.56
C ARG A 4 12.05 15.76 -18.63
N SER A 5 11.36 14.64 -18.61
CA SER A 5 10.32 14.34 -17.62
C SER A 5 10.99 13.95 -16.30
N THR A 6 10.93 14.84 -15.33
CA THR A 6 11.35 14.56 -13.95
C THR A 6 10.26 13.72 -13.27
N ARG A 7 10.40 12.40 -13.34
CA ARG A 7 9.52 11.48 -12.60
C ARG A 7 9.90 11.52 -11.12
N HIS A 8 9.09 12.18 -10.31
CA HIS A 8 9.13 12.04 -8.86
C HIS A 8 8.70 10.62 -8.50
N ARG A 9 9.66 9.85 -8.00
CA ARG A 9 9.42 8.48 -7.54
C ARG A 9 8.67 8.52 -6.22
N CYS A 10 7.45 8.03 -6.22
CA CYS A 10 6.69 7.75 -5.02
C CYS A 10 7.31 6.53 -4.30
N MET A 11 7.85 6.74 -3.10
CA MET A 11 8.34 5.67 -2.23
C MET A 11 7.18 5.18 -1.36
N THR A 12 6.49 4.16 -1.83
CA THR A 12 5.69 3.29 -0.96
C THR A 12 6.54 2.06 -0.65
N ALA A 13 7.49 2.20 0.28
CA ALA A 13 8.31 1.09 0.75
C ALA A 13 8.01 0.84 2.23
N LEU A 14 6.95 0.11 2.49
CA LEU A 14 6.81 -0.64 3.72
C LEU A 14 7.26 -2.08 3.41
N PHE A 15 8.37 -2.49 4.05
CA PHE A 15 9.00 -3.82 4.11
C PHE A 15 10.16 -4.14 3.14
N SER A 16 11.28 -4.34 3.82
CA SER A 16 12.45 -5.19 3.53
C SER A 16 13.70 -4.50 2.95
N LEU A 17 14.61 -4.08 3.85
CA LEU A 17 16.03 -3.94 3.52
C LEU A 17 16.79 -5.18 4.05
N ALA A 18 17.42 -5.93 3.13
CA ALA A 18 18.51 -6.84 3.46
C ALA A 18 19.80 -6.27 2.87
N LEU A 19 20.76 -5.94 3.75
CA LEU A 19 22.11 -5.50 3.38
C LEU A 19 22.96 -6.71 2.98
N GLY A 20 23.54 -6.69 1.77
CA GLY A 20 24.68 -7.52 1.39
C GLY A 20 25.97 -6.80 1.73
N MET A 21 26.86 -7.45 2.50
CA MET A 21 28.19 -6.92 2.86
C MET A 21 29.17 -7.06 1.69
N ALA A 22 29.76 -5.95 1.26
CA ALA A 22 31.08 -5.93 0.65
C ALA A 22 32.04 -5.26 1.67
N ALA A 23 33.04 -5.98 2.13
CA ALA A 23 34.01 -5.52 3.10
C ALA A 23 35.05 -4.60 2.42
N THR A 24 34.99 -3.32 2.70
CA THR A 24 36.12 -2.40 2.56
C THR A 24 36.44 -1.86 3.93
N MET A 25 37.68 -2.08 4.40
CA MET A 25 38.18 -1.55 5.67
C MET A 25 38.17 -0.02 5.64
N MET A 26 37.25 0.60 6.35
CA MET A 26 37.28 1.98 6.80
C MET A 26 37.59 2.03 8.31
N PRO A 27 38.24 3.09 8.81
CA PRO A 27 38.58 3.21 10.23
C PRO A 27 37.32 3.25 11.07
N PRO A 28 37.35 2.90 12.36
CA PRO A 28 36.16 2.76 13.19
C PRO A 28 35.54 4.14 13.37
N SER A 29 34.64 4.49 12.46
CA SER A 29 33.58 5.47 12.74
C SER A 29 32.77 4.90 13.89
N ARG A 30 32.78 5.64 15.00
CA ARG A 30 32.02 5.32 16.21
C ARG A 30 30.65 4.78 15.81
N LEU A 31 30.43 3.48 16.03
CA LEU A 31 29.12 2.91 16.17
C LEU A 31 28.42 3.75 17.26
N TRP A 32 27.54 4.65 16.82
CA TRP A 32 26.52 5.15 17.72
C TRP A 32 25.72 3.89 18.10
N ALA A 33 26.02 3.36 19.28
CA ALA A 33 25.17 2.40 19.91
C ALA A 33 23.76 2.99 19.81
N GLN A 34 22.84 2.24 19.26
CA GLN A 34 21.42 2.58 19.24
C GLN A 34 21.01 2.53 20.71
N GLU A 35 21.21 3.66 21.42
CA GLU A 35 20.64 3.85 22.73
C GLU A 35 19.15 3.63 22.54
N ASP A 36 18.57 2.71 23.31
CA ASP A 36 17.13 2.50 23.32
C ASP A 36 16.47 3.86 23.50
N ALA A 37 15.71 4.31 22.49
CA ALA A 37 15.09 5.63 22.49
C ALA A 37 14.30 5.80 23.78
N SER A 38 14.87 6.52 24.74
CA SER A 38 14.25 6.76 26.03
C SER A 38 13.32 7.95 25.93
N PRO A 39 12.25 8.04 26.75
CA PRO A 39 11.37 9.21 26.76
C PRO A 39 12.11 10.53 26.97
N ALA A 40 13.25 10.52 27.65
CA ALA A 40 14.00 11.71 28.04
C ALA A 40 14.51 12.60 26.87
N GLY A 41 14.75 12.04 25.69
CA GLY A 41 15.18 12.82 24.51
C GLY A 41 14.05 13.24 23.59
N PHE A 42 12.83 12.80 23.85
CA PHE A 42 11.69 13.03 22.95
C PHE A 42 11.34 14.51 22.81
N ASP A 43 11.31 15.25 23.92
CA ASP A 43 10.97 16.68 23.90
C ASP A 43 11.98 17.50 23.10
N ALA A 44 13.28 17.21 23.24
CA ALA A 44 14.32 17.85 22.45
C ALA A 44 14.16 17.52 20.95
N TYR A 45 13.83 16.30 20.62
CA TYR A 45 13.55 15.90 19.24
C TYR A 45 12.32 16.60 18.67
N MET A 46 11.28 16.79 19.48
CA MET A 46 10.09 17.54 19.07
C MET A 46 10.40 18.99 18.70
N GLN A 47 11.37 19.64 19.36
CA GLN A 47 11.84 20.97 18.99
C GLN A 47 12.49 20.96 17.58
N LEU A 48 13.26 19.92 17.24
CA LEU A 48 13.83 19.74 15.91
C LEU A 48 12.76 19.52 14.85
N LEU A 49 11.76 18.67 15.13
CA LEU A 49 10.63 18.44 14.22
C LEU A 49 9.80 19.73 14.00
N ALA A 50 9.55 20.50 15.06
CA ALA A 50 8.87 21.79 14.98
C ALA A 50 9.65 22.79 14.14
N ALA A 51 10.96 22.88 14.32
CA ALA A 51 11.83 23.74 13.51
C ALA A 51 11.82 23.33 12.03
N ARG A 52 11.86 22.03 11.75
CA ARG A 52 11.76 21.50 10.38
C ARG A 52 10.39 21.81 9.76
N ALA A 53 9.29 21.60 10.48
CA ALA A 53 7.93 21.89 10.04
C ALA A 53 7.78 23.39 9.67
N ARG A 54 8.33 24.29 10.49
CA ARG A 54 8.37 25.73 10.22
C ARG A 54 9.16 26.03 8.94
N GLY A 55 10.32 25.42 8.77
CA GLY A 55 11.14 25.54 7.55
C GLY A 55 10.44 25.02 6.30
N GLU A 56 9.51 24.09 6.43
CA GLU A 56 8.68 23.53 5.37
C GLU A 56 7.32 24.26 5.19
N GLY A 57 7.12 25.42 5.84
CA GLY A 57 6.00 26.32 5.66
C GLY A 57 4.73 25.98 6.45
N VAL A 58 4.83 25.16 7.49
CA VAL A 58 3.70 24.91 8.41
C VAL A 58 3.51 26.13 9.31
N SER A 59 2.27 26.55 9.54
CA SER A 59 1.95 27.69 10.39
C SER A 59 2.34 27.44 11.86
N GLU A 60 2.78 28.49 12.55
CA GLU A 60 3.16 28.41 13.96
C GLU A 60 1.97 27.98 14.85
N ALA A 61 0.76 28.43 14.50
CA ALA A 61 -0.45 28.03 15.20
C ALA A 61 -0.70 26.51 15.13
N THR A 62 -0.50 25.91 13.95
CA THR A 62 -0.61 24.45 13.77
C THR A 62 0.52 23.71 14.47
N ILE A 63 1.76 24.18 14.34
CA ILE A 63 2.90 23.57 15.06
C ILE A 63 2.60 23.53 16.55
N GLN A 64 2.27 24.65 17.17
CA GLN A 64 1.94 24.73 18.60
C GLN A 64 0.77 23.82 18.95
N ALA A 65 -0.30 23.89 18.17
CA ALA A 65 -1.51 23.11 18.42
C ALA A 65 -1.30 21.60 18.33
N MET A 66 -0.36 21.12 17.51
CA MET A 66 -0.12 19.70 17.24
C MET A 66 1.06 19.12 18.03
N THR A 67 1.94 19.96 18.60
CA THR A 67 3.09 19.50 19.36
C THR A 67 2.93 19.68 20.87
N THR A 68 2.08 20.62 21.32
CA THR A 68 1.85 20.84 22.76
C THR A 68 1.25 19.61 23.42
N GLY A 69 1.95 19.11 24.44
CA GLY A 69 1.50 17.95 25.22
C GLY A 69 1.70 16.59 24.52
N LEU A 70 2.36 16.56 23.35
CA LEU A 70 2.69 15.31 22.70
C LEU A 70 3.71 14.54 23.54
N THR A 71 3.44 13.25 23.74
CA THR A 71 4.30 12.39 24.56
C THR A 71 4.77 11.18 23.77
N TYR A 72 5.95 10.68 24.14
CA TYR A 72 6.48 9.42 23.60
C TYR A 72 5.54 8.25 23.86
N ASN A 73 5.26 7.44 22.85
CA ASN A 73 4.36 6.31 22.93
C ASN A 73 5.11 4.97 22.82
N ALA A 74 5.47 4.41 23.97
CA ALA A 74 6.20 3.13 24.03
C ALA A 74 5.44 1.97 23.34
N ARG A 75 4.09 2.00 23.34
CA ARG A 75 3.27 0.97 22.66
C ARG A 75 3.46 0.98 21.14
N VAL A 76 3.64 2.16 20.54
CA VAL A 76 3.95 2.29 19.11
C VAL A 76 5.27 1.60 18.77
N ILE A 77 6.31 1.80 19.59
CA ILE A 77 7.61 1.17 19.38
C ILE A 77 7.53 -0.35 19.58
N GLN A 78 6.80 -0.80 20.60
CA GLN A 78 6.56 -2.24 20.79
C GLN A 78 5.92 -2.88 19.55
N LEU A 79 4.90 -2.25 18.96
CA LEU A 79 4.23 -2.73 17.76
C LEU A 79 5.15 -2.68 16.53
N ASP A 80 5.95 -1.63 16.38
CA ASP A 80 6.92 -1.51 15.29
C ASP A 80 8.00 -2.59 15.36
N ARG A 81 8.54 -2.87 16.54
CA ARG A 81 9.55 -3.92 16.77
C ARG A 81 8.98 -5.34 16.69
N SER A 82 7.70 -5.53 16.99
CA SER A 82 7.03 -6.84 16.88
C SER A 82 6.62 -7.22 15.46
N GLN A 83 6.81 -6.33 14.48
CA GLN A 83 6.58 -6.70 13.10
C GLN A 83 7.52 -7.82 12.68
N PRO A 84 7.01 -8.85 11.97
CA PRO A 84 7.87 -9.91 11.46
C PRO A 84 9.02 -9.28 10.69
N GLY A 85 10.25 -9.51 11.14
CA GLY A 85 11.43 -9.18 10.37
C GLY A 85 11.34 -9.83 8.99
N ALA A 86 12.23 -9.44 8.10
CA ALA A 86 12.33 -10.09 6.81
C ALA A 86 12.44 -11.61 7.05
N SER A 87 11.39 -12.38 6.72
CA SER A 87 11.40 -13.82 6.86
C SER A 87 12.65 -14.39 6.21
N THR A 88 13.46 -15.09 6.97
CA THR A 88 14.64 -15.81 6.47
C THR A 88 14.25 -17.12 5.79
N THR A 89 12.97 -17.52 5.87
CA THR A 89 12.48 -18.73 5.23
C THR A 89 12.40 -18.53 3.72
N THR A 90 13.05 -19.40 2.97
CA THR A 90 13.01 -19.43 1.50
C THR A 90 11.63 -19.84 0.99
N THR A 91 10.88 -20.61 1.78
CA THR A 91 9.53 -21.08 1.45
C THR A 91 8.49 -20.22 2.17
N PRO A 92 7.63 -19.49 1.45
CA PRO A 92 6.53 -18.75 2.05
C PRO A 92 5.49 -19.71 2.63
N PRO A 93 4.73 -19.33 3.66
CA PRO A 93 3.54 -20.07 4.06
C PRO A 93 2.57 -20.24 2.90
N ALA A 94 1.64 -21.21 2.98
CA ALA A 94 0.62 -21.39 1.95
C ALA A 94 -0.31 -20.17 1.86
N TYR A 95 -0.75 -19.85 0.66
CA TYR A 95 -1.69 -18.74 0.40
C TYR A 95 -3.13 -19.10 0.79
N ALA A 96 -3.53 -20.36 0.62
CA ALA A 96 -4.92 -20.79 0.83
C ALA A 96 -5.50 -20.39 2.20
N PRO A 97 -4.80 -20.55 3.35
CA PRO A 97 -5.30 -20.08 4.64
C PRO A 97 -5.47 -18.55 4.71
N TYR A 98 -4.57 -17.81 4.09
CA TYR A 98 -4.67 -16.36 4.00
C TYR A 98 -5.90 -15.94 3.19
N ARG A 99 -6.12 -16.57 2.03
CA ARG A 99 -7.28 -16.33 1.18
C ARG A 99 -8.59 -16.55 1.92
N ILE A 100 -8.75 -17.68 2.62
CA ILE A 100 -9.96 -18.01 3.38
C ILE A 100 -10.29 -16.91 4.39
N LYS A 101 -9.28 -16.34 5.04
CA LYS A 101 -9.45 -15.28 6.04
C LYS A 101 -9.78 -13.90 5.43
N HIS A 102 -9.32 -13.62 4.21
CA HIS A 102 -9.41 -12.28 3.62
C HIS A 102 -10.42 -12.16 2.47
N VAL A 103 -10.89 -13.31 1.95
CA VAL A 103 -11.94 -13.40 0.93
C VAL A 103 -13.07 -14.30 1.50
N ASP A 104 -13.59 -13.91 2.64
CA ASP A 104 -14.65 -14.62 3.37
C ASP A 104 -16.04 -14.14 2.97
N ALA A 105 -17.05 -14.99 3.21
CA ALA A 105 -18.43 -14.70 2.83
C ALA A 105 -18.98 -13.40 3.47
N ALA A 106 -18.57 -13.09 4.70
CA ALA A 106 -19.06 -11.89 5.38
C ALA A 106 -18.47 -10.62 4.74
N ARG A 107 -17.19 -10.62 4.38
CA ARG A 107 -16.55 -9.50 3.67
C ARG A 107 -17.11 -9.33 2.26
N ILE A 108 -17.36 -10.41 1.54
CA ILE A 108 -18.02 -10.38 0.23
C ILE A 108 -19.43 -9.78 0.34
N ALA A 109 -20.22 -10.22 1.32
CA ALA A 109 -21.59 -9.71 1.52
C ALA A 109 -21.58 -8.20 1.84
N ARG A 110 -20.64 -7.73 2.71
CA ARG A 110 -20.49 -6.30 2.99
C ARG A 110 -20.07 -5.52 1.73
N GLY A 111 -19.14 -6.07 0.95
CA GLY A 111 -18.71 -5.44 -0.31
C GLY A 111 -19.85 -5.25 -1.30
N ARG A 112 -20.69 -6.27 -1.48
CA ARG A 112 -21.90 -6.21 -2.32
C ARG A 112 -22.92 -5.20 -1.80
N ALA A 113 -23.12 -5.14 -0.48
CA ALA A 113 -24.00 -4.15 0.12
C ALA A 113 -23.51 -2.72 -0.10
N VAL A 114 -22.20 -2.47 0.06
CA VAL A 114 -21.60 -1.15 -0.25
C VAL A 114 -21.69 -0.85 -1.74
N TYR A 115 -21.48 -1.83 -2.61
CA TYR A 115 -21.66 -1.69 -4.07
C TYR A 115 -23.05 -1.15 -4.39
N GLY A 116 -24.09 -1.78 -3.84
CA GLY A 116 -25.49 -1.34 -4.02
C GLY A 116 -25.72 0.10 -3.54
N ASN A 117 -25.11 0.49 -2.42
CA ASN A 117 -25.27 1.83 -1.84
C ASN A 117 -24.58 2.94 -2.66
N VAL A 118 -23.58 2.64 -3.47
CA VAL A 118 -22.85 3.59 -4.32
C VAL A 118 -23.12 3.38 -5.80
N ALA A 119 -24.10 2.57 -6.16
CA ALA A 119 -24.41 2.25 -7.56
C ALA A 119 -24.71 3.49 -8.41
N GLY A 120 -25.33 4.53 -7.83
CA GLY A 120 -25.60 5.81 -8.49
C GLY A 120 -24.33 6.59 -8.88
N ASP A 121 -23.23 6.38 -8.15
CA ASP A 121 -21.95 7.07 -8.40
C ASP A 121 -20.97 6.19 -9.19
N ALA A 122 -21.23 4.90 -9.30
CA ALA A 122 -20.33 3.90 -9.88
C ALA A 122 -19.81 4.31 -11.26
N GLY A 123 -20.72 4.61 -12.18
CA GLY A 123 -20.36 5.01 -13.55
C GLY A 123 -19.50 6.27 -13.61
N ARG A 124 -19.77 7.25 -12.73
CA ARG A 124 -18.99 8.50 -12.65
C ARG A 124 -17.58 8.25 -12.12
N ILE A 125 -17.43 7.43 -11.07
CA ILE A 125 -16.14 7.07 -10.48
C ILE A 125 -15.32 6.25 -11.47
N GLU A 126 -15.90 5.21 -12.07
CA GLU A 126 -15.21 4.37 -13.07
C GLU A 126 -14.78 5.16 -14.31
N ALA A 127 -15.64 6.01 -14.84
CA ALA A 127 -15.31 6.87 -15.99
C ALA A 127 -14.17 7.85 -15.69
N ARG A 128 -14.15 8.40 -14.46
CA ARG A 128 -13.13 9.38 -14.05
C ARG A 128 -11.76 8.76 -13.84
N TYR A 129 -11.69 7.56 -13.26
CA TYR A 129 -10.43 6.95 -12.84
C TYR A 129 -10.02 5.75 -13.71
N GLY A 130 -10.93 5.17 -14.47
CA GLY A 130 -10.68 4.01 -15.33
C GLY A 130 -10.49 2.70 -14.54
N VAL A 131 -10.85 2.68 -13.27
CA VAL A 131 -10.72 1.54 -12.36
C VAL A 131 -12.10 0.96 -12.06
N PRO A 132 -12.33 -0.35 -12.26
CA PRO A 132 -13.61 -0.96 -11.94
C PRO A 132 -13.96 -0.80 -10.46
N LEU A 133 -15.21 -0.42 -10.17
CA LEU A 133 -15.68 -0.20 -8.79
C LEU A 133 -15.44 -1.39 -7.86
N PRO A 134 -15.61 -2.66 -8.29
CA PRO A 134 -15.28 -3.81 -7.44
C PRO A 134 -13.83 -3.84 -6.95
N ILE A 135 -12.87 -3.35 -7.74
CA ILE A 135 -11.46 -3.24 -7.32
C ILE A 135 -11.31 -2.19 -6.20
N LEU A 136 -11.94 -1.04 -6.35
CA LEU A 136 -11.91 0.04 -5.34
C LEU A 136 -12.53 -0.44 -4.02
N LEU A 137 -13.66 -1.15 -4.10
CA LEU A 137 -14.33 -1.75 -2.96
C LEU A 137 -13.50 -2.84 -2.30
N ALA A 138 -12.80 -3.66 -3.08
CA ALA A 138 -11.94 -4.71 -2.55
C ALA A 138 -10.75 -4.11 -1.77
N ILE A 139 -10.17 -3.01 -2.23
CA ILE A 139 -9.15 -2.25 -1.47
C ILE A 139 -9.76 -1.75 -0.16
N TRP A 140 -10.90 -1.05 -0.20
CA TRP A 140 -11.54 -0.55 1.02
C TRP A 140 -11.88 -1.68 2.00
N GLY A 141 -12.39 -2.80 1.49
CA GLY A 141 -12.66 -3.99 2.29
C GLY A 141 -11.40 -4.61 2.91
N ALA A 142 -10.30 -4.65 2.17
CA ALA A 142 -9.02 -5.19 2.65
C ALA A 142 -8.38 -4.29 3.72
N GLU A 143 -8.49 -2.96 3.59
CA GLU A 143 -7.85 -2.00 4.49
C GLU A 143 -8.60 -1.82 5.80
N THR A 144 -9.90 -1.60 5.75
CA THR A 144 -10.66 -1.22 6.94
C THR A 144 -11.95 -2.00 7.13
N ASP A 145 -12.15 -3.09 6.37
CA ASP A 145 -13.42 -3.83 6.38
C ASP A 145 -14.63 -2.90 6.16
N TYR A 146 -14.53 -2.08 5.12
CA TYR A 146 -15.51 -1.05 4.74
C TYR A 146 -15.77 0.00 5.84
N GLY A 147 -14.72 0.35 6.58
CA GLY A 147 -14.74 1.38 7.61
C GLY A 147 -15.02 0.87 9.02
N ALA A 148 -15.15 -0.45 9.22
CA ALA A 148 -15.36 -1.03 10.54
C ALA A 148 -14.09 -1.02 11.43
N ALA A 149 -12.88 -0.97 10.84
CA ALA A 149 -11.60 -1.09 11.54
C ALA A 149 -10.60 -0.03 11.06
N LYS A 150 -10.73 1.22 11.51
CA LYS A 150 -9.89 2.35 11.05
C LYS A 150 -8.66 2.64 11.93
N GLY A 151 -8.51 1.94 13.06
CA GLY A 151 -7.49 2.24 14.06
C GLY A 151 -7.89 3.36 15.02
N GLY A 152 -7.20 3.45 16.16
CA GLY A 152 -7.53 4.41 17.24
C GLY A 152 -6.31 5.12 17.82
N PHE A 153 -5.13 4.94 17.22
CA PHE A 153 -3.92 5.64 17.66
C PHE A 153 -3.99 7.11 17.27
N ASP A 154 -3.52 8.00 18.13
CA ASP A 154 -3.22 9.38 17.78
C ASP A 154 -2.08 9.39 16.75
N LEU A 155 -2.35 9.96 15.57
CA LEU A 155 -1.40 9.96 14.45
C LEU A 155 -0.18 10.83 14.76
N ALA A 156 -0.37 11.98 15.40
CA ALA A 156 0.73 12.89 15.69
C ALA A 156 1.73 12.23 16.67
N GLY A 157 1.24 11.66 17.76
CA GLY A 157 2.06 10.92 18.73
C GLY A 157 2.74 9.71 18.13
N SER A 158 2.02 8.96 17.27
CA SER A 158 2.56 7.77 16.60
C SER A 158 3.71 8.13 15.66
N LEU A 159 3.49 9.09 14.74
CA LEU A 159 4.48 9.50 13.75
C LEU A 159 5.70 10.16 14.39
N ALA A 160 5.50 11.05 15.37
CA ALA A 160 6.59 11.67 16.12
C ALA A 160 7.44 10.63 16.87
N THR A 161 6.80 9.65 17.51
CA THR A 161 7.47 8.57 18.24
C THR A 161 8.31 7.70 17.29
N LEU A 162 7.75 7.31 16.15
CA LEU A 162 8.47 6.51 15.13
C LEU A 162 9.62 7.28 14.49
N ALA A 163 9.46 8.57 14.27
CA ALA A 163 10.53 9.44 13.81
C ALA A 163 11.66 9.56 14.84
N TYR A 164 11.31 9.69 16.12
CA TYR A 164 12.25 9.76 17.22
C TYR A 164 13.04 8.47 17.40
N GLU A 165 12.38 7.31 17.36
CA GLU A 165 13.03 5.99 17.48
C GLU A 165 14.15 5.80 16.44
N GLY A 166 14.00 6.35 15.26
CA GLY A 166 15.09 6.57 14.30
C GLY A 166 15.27 5.49 13.24
N ARG A 167 14.70 4.30 13.37
CA ARG A 167 14.85 3.20 12.39
C ARG A 167 14.40 3.60 10.97
N ARG A 168 13.35 4.43 10.87
CA ARG A 168 12.83 5.03 9.65
C ARG A 168 12.58 6.52 9.84
N ARG A 169 13.53 7.20 10.47
CA ARG A 169 13.42 8.60 10.92
C ARG A 169 12.89 9.54 9.84
N GLU A 170 13.54 9.58 8.70
CA GLU A 170 13.18 10.53 7.63
C GLU A 170 11.79 10.29 7.07
N LEU A 171 11.38 9.03 6.94
CA LEU A 171 10.03 8.68 6.51
C LEU A 171 8.99 9.26 7.49
N PHE A 172 9.11 8.91 8.77
CA PHE A 172 8.10 9.29 9.75
C PHE A 172 8.15 10.78 10.11
N ALA A 173 9.31 11.43 10.05
CA ALA A 173 9.42 12.87 10.17
C ALA A 173 8.70 13.60 9.02
N ALA A 174 8.86 13.13 7.78
CA ALA A 174 8.16 13.68 6.62
C ALA A 174 6.64 13.47 6.74
N GLU A 175 6.19 12.28 7.19
CA GLU A 175 4.76 12.01 7.40
C GLU A 175 4.18 12.85 8.55
N PHE A 176 4.94 13.08 9.62
CA PHE A 176 4.52 13.99 10.69
C PHE A 176 4.31 15.42 10.16
N ILE A 177 5.24 15.95 9.36
CA ILE A 177 5.11 17.29 8.77
C ILE A 177 3.95 17.33 7.78
N ALA A 178 3.75 16.29 6.99
CA ALA A 178 2.59 16.17 6.11
C ALA A 178 1.27 16.19 6.90
N LEU A 179 1.21 15.53 8.06
CA LEU A 179 0.06 15.59 8.97
C LEU A 179 -0.23 17.02 9.44
N LEU A 180 0.81 17.78 9.81
CA LEU A 180 0.65 19.19 10.17
C LEU A 180 0.12 20.01 8.99
N LYS A 181 0.62 19.79 7.78
CA LYS A 181 0.12 20.45 6.56
C LYS A 181 -1.34 20.11 6.23
N MET A 182 -1.82 18.90 6.62
CA MET A 182 -3.25 18.57 6.52
C MET A 182 -4.09 19.48 7.43
N VAL A 183 -3.63 19.70 8.67
CA VAL A 183 -4.31 20.60 9.62
C VAL A 183 -4.34 22.03 9.10
N ASP A 184 -3.24 22.53 8.55
CA ASP A 184 -3.17 23.85 7.90
C ASP A 184 -4.16 24.00 6.74
N ARG A 185 -4.49 22.87 6.07
CA ARG A 185 -5.50 22.83 5.00
C ARG A 185 -6.93 22.60 5.50
N GLY A 186 -7.15 22.64 6.82
CA GLY A 186 -8.47 22.57 7.42
C GLY A 186 -8.92 21.16 7.84
N VAL A 187 -8.06 20.13 7.79
CA VAL A 187 -8.43 18.82 8.33
C VAL A 187 -8.60 18.91 9.84
N PRO A 188 -9.77 18.56 10.40
CA PRO A 188 -10.02 18.63 11.83
C PRO A 188 -9.15 17.67 12.63
N LYS A 189 -8.66 18.11 13.79
CA LYS A 189 -7.77 17.32 14.65
C LYS A 189 -8.40 16.02 15.17
N ASP A 190 -9.68 16.01 15.43
CA ASP A 190 -10.43 14.84 15.91
C ASP A 190 -10.47 13.71 14.87
N ARG A 191 -10.25 14.02 13.59
CA ARG A 191 -10.10 13.05 12.50
C ARG A 191 -8.72 12.38 12.46
N LEU A 192 -7.72 12.91 13.20
CA LEU A 192 -6.33 12.44 13.12
C LEU A 192 -6.08 11.21 14.00
N LYS A 193 -6.92 10.19 13.80
CA LYS A 193 -6.77 8.86 14.41
C LYS A 193 -6.61 7.80 13.32
N GLY A 194 -5.80 6.78 13.61
CA GLY A 194 -5.54 5.73 12.62
C GLY A 194 -4.73 4.57 13.18
N SER A 195 -3.92 3.95 12.34
CA SER A 195 -3.01 2.89 12.75
C SER A 195 -1.82 3.43 13.54
N TRP A 196 -1.17 2.57 14.30
CA TRP A 196 0.07 2.91 15.02
C TRP A 196 1.21 3.35 14.08
N ALA A 197 1.16 2.99 12.80
CA ALA A 197 2.15 3.32 11.78
C ALA A 197 1.80 4.56 10.92
N GLY A 198 0.75 5.30 11.30
CA GLY A 198 0.39 6.56 10.66
C GLY A 198 -0.62 6.47 9.53
N ALA A 199 -1.11 5.27 9.16
CA ALA A 199 -2.15 5.12 8.16
C ALA A 199 -3.54 5.44 8.73
N PHE A 200 -4.41 6.10 7.95
CA PHE A 200 -5.70 6.57 8.44
C PHE A 200 -6.80 6.61 7.38
N GLY A 201 -8.02 6.84 7.85
CA GLY A 201 -9.22 6.89 7.03
C GLY A 201 -9.60 5.52 6.47
N ASN A 202 -10.63 5.49 5.65
CA ASN A 202 -11.11 4.26 5.00
C ASN A 202 -10.04 3.61 4.09
N PRO A 203 -9.26 4.39 3.29
CA PRO A 203 -8.24 3.83 2.41
C PRO A 203 -6.89 3.56 3.08
N GLN A 204 -6.76 3.83 4.38
CA GLN A 204 -5.50 3.71 5.14
C GLN A 204 -4.32 4.43 4.46
N PHE A 205 -4.54 5.67 4.04
CA PHE A 205 -3.50 6.52 3.49
C PHE A 205 -2.53 7.02 4.57
N LEU A 206 -1.30 7.27 4.17
CA LEU A 206 -0.37 8.10 4.94
C LEU A 206 -0.67 9.59 4.68
N PRO A 207 -0.27 10.50 5.59
CA PRO A 207 -0.51 11.96 5.43
C PRO A 207 -0.04 12.53 4.10
N SER A 208 1.15 12.15 3.63
CA SER A 208 1.68 12.60 2.35
C SER A 208 0.84 12.11 1.16
N VAL A 209 0.31 10.89 1.24
CA VAL A 209 -0.59 10.32 0.22
C VAL A 209 -1.91 11.08 0.20
N TYR A 210 -2.50 11.35 1.37
CA TYR A 210 -3.71 12.17 1.48
C TYR A 210 -3.53 13.54 0.80
N LEU A 211 -2.47 14.26 1.15
CA LEU A 211 -2.19 15.58 0.59
C LEU A 211 -2.04 15.60 -0.95
N ARG A 212 -1.57 14.49 -1.51
CA ARG A 212 -1.33 14.34 -2.96
C ARG A 212 -2.51 13.79 -3.72
N ILE A 213 -3.27 12.86 -3.12
CA ILE A 213 -4.20 11.98 -3.85
C ILE A 213 -5.65 12.15 -3.42
N ALA A 214 -5.95 12.51 -2.15
CA ALA A 214 -7.33 12.55 -1.67
C ALA A 214 -8.21 13.43 -2.56
N GLN A 215 -9.43 12.96 -2.81
CA GLN A 215 -10.40 13.60 -3.70
C GLN A 215 -11.68 13.88 -2.96
N ASP A 216 -12.17 15.09 -3.13
CA ASP A 216 -13.56 15.46 -2.92
C ASP A 216 -14.35 14.90 -4.13
N GLY A 217 -14.95 13.76 -3.92
CA GLY A 217 -15.63 13.01 -4.98
C GLY A 217 -17.10 13.36 -5.08
N ASP A 218 -17.73 13.81 -4.01
CA ASP A 218 -19.14 14.24 -3.97
C ASP A 218 -19.30 15.77 -4.17
N GLY A 219 -18.21 16.55 -4.07
CA GLY A 219 -18.19 17.98 -4.42
C GLY A 219 -18.64 18.89 -3.29
N ASP A 220 -18.54 18.44 -2.02
CA ASP A 220 -18.93 19.22 -0.85
C ASP A 220 -17.84 20.22 -0.39
N GLY A 221 -16.64 20.18 -0.99
CA GLY A 221 -15.51 21.05 -0.69
C GLY A 221 -14.47 20.43 0.25
N PHE A 222 -14.67 19.21 0.71
CA PHE A 222 -13.76 18.50 1.61
C PHE A 222 -13.54 17.05 1.21
N ALA A 223 -12.31 16.60 1.10
CA ALA A 223 -11.99 15.19 0.81
C ALA A 223 -12.13 14.32 2.06
N ASP A 224 -13.37 13.95 2.42
CA ASP A 224 -13.69 13.14 3.62
C ASP A 224 -13.48 11.65 3.39
N ILE A 225 -12.24 11.20 3.46
CA ILE A 225 -11.91 9.78 3.38
C ILE A 225 -12.26 8.99 4.67
N TRP A 226 -12.82 9.62 5.69
CA TRP A 226 -13.20 8.99 6.96
C TRP A 226 -14.65 8.53 6.96
N THR A 227 -15.57 9.29 6.35
CA THR A 227 -17.01 9.04 6.41
C THR A 227 -17.70 9.03 5.04
N SER A 228 -17.24 9.83 4.05
CA SER A 228 -17.78 9.79 2.69
C SER A 228 -17.32 8.53 1.93
N ARG A 229 -18.29 7.75 1.45
CA ARG A 229 -18.02 6.60 0.59
C ARG A 229 -17.50 7.03 -0.78
N VAL A 230 -18.06 8.09 -1.30
CA VAL A 230 -17.73 8.61 -2.63
C VAL A 230 -16.31 9.16 -2.64
N ASP A 231 -15.90 9.92 -1.61
CA ASP A 231 -14.53 10.42 -1.49
C ASP A 231 -13.51 9.31 -1.26
N THR A 232 -13.88 8.33 -0.44
CA THR A 232 -13.07 7.13 -0.23
C THR A 232 -12.76 6.43 -1.55
N LEU A 233 -13.80 6.11 -2.32
CA LEU A 233 -13.65 5.40 -3.61
C LEU A 233 -12.97 6.26 -4.66
N SER A 234 -13.28 7.56 -4.71
CA SER A 234 -12.62 8.53 -5.60
C SER A 234 -11.12 8.65 -5.27
N SER A 235 -10.77 8.69 -3.99
CA SER A 235 -9.38 8.76 -3.55
C SER A 235 -8.59 7.49 -3.86
N ILE A 236 -9.18 6.29 -3.65
CA ILE A 236 -8.57 5.02 -4.06
C ILE A 236 -8.43 4.98 -5.59
N GLY A 237 -9.46 5.39 -6.34
CA GLY A 237 -9.42 5.47 -7.80
C GLY A 237 -8.33 6.41 -8.32
N ALA A 238 -8.18 7.59 -7.70
CA ALA A 238 -7.11 8.53 -8.01
C ALA A 238 -5.72 7.93 -7.75
N TYR A 239 -5.55 7.20 -6.64
CA TYR A 239 -4.30 6.48 -6.35
C TYR A 239 -3.97 5.47 -7.44
N PHE A 240 -4.92 4.63 -7.83
CA PHE A 240 -4.72 3.61 -8.86
C PHE A 240 -4.39 4.21 -10.22
N ARG A 241 -5.08 5.30 -10.61
CA ARG A 241 -4.79 6.04 -11.84
C ARG A 241 -3.38 6.63 -11.81
N ASP A 242 -2.97 7.25 -10.71
CA ASP A 242 -1.64 7.84 -10.52
C ASP A 242 -0.55 6.76 -10.56
N ALA A 243 -0.81 5.57 -9.99
CA ALA A 243 0.07 4.41 -10.04
C ALA A 243 0.10 3.69 -11.40
N GLY A 244 -0.69 4.14 -12.39
CA GLY A 244 -0.65 3.66 -13.77
C GLY A 244 -1.60 2.51 -14.10
N TRP A 245 -2.76 2.44 -13.41
CA TRP A 245 -3.82 1.50 -13.78
C TRP A 245 -4.23 1.69 -15.24
N LYS A 246 -4.34 0.58 -15.96
CA LYS A 246 -4.77 0.55 -17.38
C LYS A 246 -6.24 0.19 -17.47
N PRO A 247 -7.12 1.11 -17.92
CA PRO A 247 -8.54 0.81 -18.13
C PRO A 247 -8.75 -0.36 -19.08
N GLY A 248 -9.76 -1.19 -18.82
CA GLY A 248 -10.13 -2.31 -19.68
C GLY A 248 -9.17 -3.52 -19.63
N VAL A 249 -8.09 -3.46 -18.85
CA VAL A 249 -7.19 -4.59 -18.59
C VAL A 249 -7.54 -5.20 -17.24
N PRO A 250 -7.79 -6.53 -17.12
CA PRO A 250 -8.04 -7.16 -15.84
C PRO A 250 -6.78 -7.10 -14.95
N TRP A 251 -6.93 -7.27 -13.63
CA TRP A 251 -5.76 -7.41 -12.73
C TRP A 251 -4.99 -8.70 -12.98
N GLY A 252 -5.69 -9.73 -13.40
CA GLY A 252 -5.20 -11.06 -13.74
C GLY A 252 -6.36 -11.98 -14.05
N VAL A 253 -6.03 -13.16 -14.54
CA VAL A 253 -7.01 -14.22 -14.82
C VAL A 253 -6.49 -15.55 -14.26
N PRO A 254 -7.37 -16.50 -13.87
CA PRO A 254 -6.97 -17.86 -13.57
C PRO A 254 -6.23 -18.48 -14.76
N ALA A 255 -5.38 -19.46 -14.49
CA ALA A 255 -4.64 -20.15 -15.53
C ALA A 255 -4.49 -21.63 -15.23
N SER A 256 -4.56 -22.47 -16.27
CA SER A 256 -4.15 -23.87 -16.21
C SER A 256 -2.68 -24.01 -16.60
N VAL A 257 -1.94 -24.74 -15.79
CA VAL A 257 -0.51 -25.03 -16.02
C VAL A 257 -0.34 -26.54 -16.19
N PRO A 258 0.25 -27.04 -17.31
CA PRO A 258 0.34 -28.46 -17.56
C PRO A 258 1.28 -29.16 -16.57
N ASP A 259 1.04 -30.44 -16.35
CA ASP A 259 1.95 -31.30 -15.62
C ASP A 259 3.33 -31.32 -16.32
N GLY A 260 4.41 -31.33 -15.53
CA GLY A 260 5.77 -31.29 -16.06
C GLY A 260 6.22 -29.94 -16.64
N PHE A 261 5.46 -28.86 -16.46
CA PHE A 261 5.82 -27.51 -16.92
C PHE A 261 7.21 -27.08 -16.42
N ASN A 262 8.06 -26.60 -17.33
CA ASN A 262 9.41 -26.16 -16.99
C ASN A 262 9.42 -24.77 -16.32
N ARG A 263 9.16 -24.71 -15.03
CA ARG A 263 9.12 -23.48 -14.22
C ARG A 263 10.47 -22.78 -14.17
N ALA A 264 11.57 -23.53 -14.15
CA ALA A 264 12.91 -22.95 -14.14
C ALA A 264 13.22 -22.15 -15.41
N GLY A 265 12.72 -22.60 -16.56
CA GLY A 265 12.91 -21.94 -17.84
C GLY A 265 12.20 -20.59 -17.95
N VAL A 266 11.23 -20.33 -17.09
CA VAL A 266 10.45 -19.08 -17.06
C VAL A 266 10.61 -18.29 -15.74
N ALA A 267 11.53 -18.66 -14.90
CA ALA A 267 11.79 -17.94 -13.64
C ALA A 267 12.07 -16.45 -13.90
N SER A 268 11.57 -15.59 -13.01
CA SER A 268 11.83 -14.15 -13.12
C SER A 268 13.32 -13.86 -13.09
N ARG A 269 13.75 -12.95 -13.95
CA ARG A 269 15.10 -12.37 -13.96
C ARG A 269 15.09 -10.89 -13.59
N LEU A 270 13.93 -10.39 -13.15
CA LEU A 270 13.78 -8.99 -12.76
C LEU A 270 14.30 -8.80 -11.34
N ASP A 271 15.31 -7.95 -11.21
CA ASP A 271 15.70 -7.37 -9.95
C ASP A 271 14.92 -6.06 -9.77
N SER A 272 13.86 -6.11 -8.95
CA SER A 272 13.01 -4.95 -8.71
C SER A 272 13.49 -4.22 -7.46
N PRO A 273 13.82 -2.92 -7.54
CA PRO A 273 14.18 -2.12 -6.36
C PRO A 273 12.99 -1.91 -5.43
N VAL A 274 11.76 -2.07 -5.95
CA VAL A 274 10.51 -2.00 -5.19
C VAL A 274 9.96 -3.40 -5.04
N CYS A 275 9.66 -3.82 -3.82
CA CYS A 275 9.09 -5.14 -3.51
C CYS A 275 9.89 -6.35 -4.07
N PRO A 276 11.23 -6.43 -3.91
CA PRO A 276 12.04 -7.42 -4.61
C PRO A 276 11.60 -8.86 -4.35
N ARG A 277 11.23 -9.20 -3.11
CA ARG A 277 10.76 -10.55 -2.75
C ARG A 277 9.44 -10.94 -3.38
N VAL A 278 8.58 -9.96 -3.64
CA VAL A 278 7.28 -10.17 -4.27
C VAL A 278 7.50 -10.51 -5.74
N HIS A 279 8.32 -9.72 -6.42
CA HIS A 279 8.63 -9.92 -7.84
C HIS A 279 9.48 -11.16 -8.09
N ALA A 280 10.35 -11.57 -7.16
CA ALA A 280 11.13 -12.81 -7.27
C ALA A 280 10.27 -14.09 -7.31
N ARG A 281 9.00 -14.01 -6.88
CA ARG A 281 8.05 -15.15 -6.92
C ARG A 281 7.20 -15.21 -8.17
N MET A 282 7.37 -14.27 -9.08
CA MET A 282 6.70 -14.23 -10.37
C MET A 282 7.59 -14.88 -11.43
N SER A 283 7.00 -15.22 -12.56
CA SER A 283 7.74 -15.65 -13.74
C SER A 283 8.27 -14.47 -14.56
N GLN A 284 8.92 -14.77 -15.68
CA GLN A 284 9.16 -13.79 -16.75
C GLN A 284 7.83 -13.25 -17.28
N TRP A 285 7.87 -12.01 -17.78
CA TRP A 285 6.76 -11.41 -18.48
C TRP A 285 6.71 -11.91 -19.91
N LYS A 286 5.56 -12.46 -20.32
CA LYS A 286 5.26 -12.96 -21.65
C LYS A 286 3.85 -12.56 -22.04
N THR A 287 3.58 -12.49 -23.34
CA THR A 287 2.21 -12.34 -23.83
C THR A 287 1.39 -13.59 -23.52
N VAL A 288 0.07 -13.43 -23.47
CA VAL A 288 -0.84 -14.58 -23.29
C VAL A 288 -0.65 -15.62 -24.41
N ALA A 289 -0.39 -15.19 -25.64
CA ALA A 289 -0.08 -16.07 -26.75
C ALA A 289 1.20 -16.88 -26.53
N GLU A 290 2.27 -16.25 -26.01
CA GLU A 290 3.52 -16.96 -25.68
C GLU A 290 3.33 -17.95 -24.53
N TRP A 291 2.51 -17.62 -23.52
CA TRP A 291 2.15 -18.55 -22.45
C TRP A 291 1.40 -19.76 -23.01
N ARG A 292 0.44 -19.53 -23.91
CA ARG A 292 -0.31 -20.61 -24.57
C ARG A 292 0.62 -21.52 -25.38
N ALA A 293 1.60 -20.96 -26.07
CA ALA A 293 2.59 -21.75 -26.81
C ALA A 293 3.46 -22.63 -25.89
N LEU A 294 3.58 -22.26 -24.61
CA LEU A 294 4.23 -23.07 -23.57
C LEU A 294 3.26 -24.03 -22.86
N GLY A 295 1.99 -24.09 -23.27
CA GLY A 295 0.96 -24.94 -22.69
C GLY A 295 0.22 -24.31 -21.49
N VAL A 296 0.56 -23.10 -21.09
CA VAL A 296 -0.16 -22.37 -20.01
C VAL A 296 -1.33 -21.61 -20.62
N ASN A 297 -2.57 -21.96 -20.23
CA ASN A 297 -3.77 -21.38 -20.79
C ASN A 297 -4.47 -20.44 -19.80
N ALA A 298 -4.80 -19.23 -20.27
CA ALA A 298 -5.62 -18.28 -19.52
C ALA A 298 -7.09 -18.76 -19.47
N GLU A 299 -7.70 -18.70 -18.29
CA GLU A 299 -9.11 -19.07 -18.04
C GLU A 299 -9.94 -17.80 -17.77
N GLY A 300 -10.04 -16.94 -18.80
CA GLY A 300 -10.78 -15.68 -18.67
C GLY A 300 -10.62 -14.80 -19.92
N ASN A 301 -11.34 -13.67 -19.91
CA ASN A 301 -11.29 -12.71 -21.00
C ASN A 301 -10.03 -11.83 -20.89
N ILE A 302 -9.01 -12.15 -21.69
CA ILE A 302 -7.76 -11.40 -21.76
C ILE A 302 -7.23 -11.49 -23.21
N ARG A 303 -6.65 -10.40 -23.70
CA ARG A 303 -6.13 -10.35 -25.07
C ARG A 303 -4.83 -11.17 -25.19
N ASP A 304 -4.66 -11.83 -26.34
CA ASP A 304 -3.46 -12.61 -26.63
C ASP A 304 -2.15 -11.79 -26.58
N SER A 305 -2.23 -10.51 -26.90
CA SER A 305 -1.10 -9.58 -26.85
C SER A 305 -0.82 -9.00 -25.47
N GLU A 306 -1.66 -9.25 -24.46
CA GLU A 306 -1.44 -8.70 -23.12
C GLU A 306 -0.24 -9.36 -22.46
N LEU A 307 0.65 -8.52 -21.90
CA LEU A 307 1.82 -8.98 -21.15
C LEU A 307 1.38 -9.41 -19.73
N THR A 308 1.74 -10.63 -19.39
CA THR A 308 1.40 -11.25 -18.11
C THR A 308 2.59 -11.97 -17.49
N THR A 309 2.52 -12.21 -16.19
CA THR A 309 3.44 -13.05 -15.44
C THR A 309 2.67 -14.14 -14.71
N LEU A 310 3.21 -15.35 -14.70
CA LEU A 310 2.60 -16.49 -14.00
C LEU A 310 2.96 -16.45 -12.51
N ILE A 311 1.96 -16.72 -11.65
CA ILE A 311 2.15 -17.02 -10.25
C ILE A 311 1.38 -18.28 -9.86
N GLU A 312 2.01 -19.13 -9.06
CA GLU A 312 1.45 -20.32 -8.42
C GLU A 312 1.58 -20.14 -6.91
N PRO A 313 0.64 -19.46 -6.24
CA PRO A 313 0.83 -19.00 -4.85
C PRO A 313 0.93 -20.13 -3.82
N ASP A 314 0.34 -21.30 -4.13
CA ASP A 314 0.39 -22.52 -3.31
C ASP A 314 1.26 -23.62 -3.95
N GLY A 315 2.02 -23.31 -5.01
CA GLY A 315 2.90 -24.23 -5.72
C GLY A 315 2.26 -24.99 -6.87
N ALA A 316 3.04 -25.86 -7.47
CA ALA A 316 2.66 -26.63 -8.67
C ALA A 316 1.43 -27.52 -8.44
N GLY A 317 0.56 -27.60 -9.46
CA GLY A 317 -0.70 -28.36 -9.40
C GLY A 317 -1.78 -27.77 -8.50
N LYS A 318 -1.61 -26.51 -8.08
CA LYS A 318 -2.57 -25.70 -7.33
C LYS A 318 -3.06 -24.55 -8.20
N PRO A 319 -4.10 -23.79 -7.79
CA PRO A 319 -4.56 -22.64 -8.54
C PRO A 319 -3.43 -21.70 -8.94
N ALA A 320 -3.39 -21.37 -10.23
CA ALA A 320 -2.42 -20.47 -10.84
C ALA A 320 -3.12 -19.26 -11.47
N PHE A 321 -2.36 -18.18 -11.67
CA PHE A 321 -2.89 -16.96 -12.28
C PHE A 321 -1.87 -16.37 -13.26
N LEU A 322 -2.36 -15.84 -14.37
CA LEU A 322 -1.65 -14.90 -15.22
C LEU A 322 -2.00 -13.48 -14.80
N LEU A 323 -1.02 -12.76 -14.26
CA LEU A 323 -1.15 -11.43 -13.67
C LEU A 323 -0.72 -10.37 -14.67
N THR A 324 -1.47 -9.29 -14.81
CA THR A 324 -1.19 -8.18 -15.73
C THR A 324 -0.40 -7.04 -15.08
N GLY A 325 -0.16 -5.96 -15.83
CA GLY A 325 0.39 -4.72 -15.29
C GLY A 325 -0.48 -4.10 -14.18
N ASN A 326 -1.78 -4.30 -14.21
CA ASN A 326 -2.70 -3.81 -13.16
C ASN A 326 -2.52 -4.51 -11.80
N TYR A 327 -2.06 -5.74 -11.79
CA TYR A 327 -1.68 -6.39 -10.54
C TYR A 327 -0.51 -5.67 -9.84
N ARG A 328 0.44 -5.12 -10.62
CA ARG A 328 1.54 -4.32 -10.05
C ARG A 328 1.03 -3.05 -9.36
N VAL A 329 -0.04 -2.44 -9.89
CA VAL A 329 -0.68 -1.28 -9.26
C VAL A 329 -1.26 -1.65 -7.88
N ILE A 330 -1.85 -2.84 -7.75
CA ILE A 330 -2.31 -3.34 -6.44
C ILE A 330 -1.12 -3.58 -5.50
N LEU A 331 0.00 -4.09 -6.00
CA LEU A 331 1.23 -4.27 -5.22
C LEU A 331 1.85 -2.94 -4.78
N ASP A 332 1.70 -1.87 -5.55
CA ASP A 332 2.15 -0.52 -5.15
C ASP A 332 1.36 0.01 -3.95
N TYR A 333 0.09 -0.42 -3.80
CA TYR A 333 -0.72 -0.12 -2.62
C TYR A 333 -0.22 -0.88 -1.38
N ASN A 334 0.03 -2.17 -1.53
CA ASN A 334 0.58 -3.02 -0.48
C ASN A 334 1.49 -4.11 -1.10
N CYS A 335 2.76 -4.09 -0.72
CA CYS A 335 3.81 -4.95 -1.24
C CYS A 335 3.70 -6.41 -0.74
N SER A 336 2.58 -7.06 -1.02
CA SER A 336 2.31 -8.45 -0.67
C SER A 336 1.52 -9.16 -1.75
N ASN A 337 2.06 -10.26 -2.31
CA ASN A 337 1.31 -11.10 -3.25
C ASN A 337 0.02 -11.65 -2.65
N TYR A 338 0.01 -11.97 -1.36
CA TYR A 338 -1.19 -12.50 -0.70
C TYR A 338 -2.27 -11.44 -0.57
N TYR A 339 -1.88 -10.21 -0.24
CA TYR A 339 -2.78 -9.07 -0.26
C TYR A 339 -3.34 -8.83 -1.67
N ALA A 340 -2.47 -8.67 -2.66
CA ALA A 340 -2.88 -8.30 -4.00
C ALA A 340 -3.77 -9.37 -4.68
N LEU A 341 -3.45 -10.66 -4.51
CA LEU A 341 -4.32 -11.76 -4.96
C LEU A 341 -5.67 -11.73 -4.26
N SER A 342 -5.70 -11.49 -2.93
CA SER A 342 -6.95 -11.43 -2.18
C SER A 342 -7.81 -10.24 -2.58
N VAL A 343 -7.22 -9.08 -2.87
CA VAL A 343 -7.93 -7.91 -3.42
C VAL A 343 -8.56 -8.26 -4.77
N GLY A 344 -7.79 -8.82 -5.69
CA GLY A 344 -8.31 -9.22 -7.00
C GLY A 344 -9.43 -10.25 -6.92
N LEU A 345 -9.28 -11.28 -6.08
CA LEU A 345 -10.29 -12.31 -5.88
C LEU A 345 -11.54 -11.76 -5.18
N LEU A 346 -11.37 -10.89 -4.18
CA LEU A 346 -12.49 -10.22 -3.51
C LEU A 346 -13.28 -9.34 -4.49
N ALA A 347 -12.57 -8.61 -5.35
CA ALA A 347 -13.20 -7.81 -6.40
C ALA A 347 -14.04 -8.67 -7.35
N ASN A 348 -13.52 -9.83 -7.77
CA ASN A 348 -14.25 -10.75 -8.62
C ASN A 348 -15.54 -11.29 -7.93
N GLU A 349 -15.48 -11.55 -6.61
CA GLU A 349 -16.66 -11.99 -5.86
C GLU A 349 -17.66 -10.87 -5.62
N ILE A 350 -17.24 -9.63 -5.46
CA ILE A 350 -18.14 -8.47 -5.33
C ILE A 350 -18.89 -8.22 -6.65
N ALA A 351 -18.21 -8.41 -7.80
CA ALA A 351 -18.78 -8.17 -9.12
C ALA A 351 -19.82 -9.21 -9.57
N ARG A 352 -19.92 -10.37 -8.93
CA ARG A 352 -20.91 -11.44 -9.20
C ARG A 352 -22.25 -11.15 -8.55
#